data_7033a061bcc08d3f14d9c02b21482904
#
_entry.id   7033a061bcc08d3f14d9c02b21482904
#
_cell.length_a   1.000
_cell.length_b   1.000
_cell.length_c   1.000
_cell.angle_alpha   90.00
_cell.angle_beta   90.00
_cell.angle_gamma   90.00
#
_symmetry.space_group_name_H-M   'P 1'
#
loop_
_entity.id
_entity.type
_entity.pdbx_description
1 polymer ?
#
loop_
_entity_poly.entity_id
_entity_poly.type
_entity_poly.pdbx_seq_one_letter_code
_entity_poly.pdbx_strand_id
1 'polypeptide(L)'
;MARASIETDVAIVGAGGGGAVLALMLAQQGVRSVVLERASGPPQGLRGEILQPNGQRVLDRLGLLDKLPAHAVRSVHRFNFCRSGGERLCTVDYSDLPAPYNRAVVTLPNVAHHAILDALEKQNPGGLWYDATFTGLRFDGSRVVGLQATRHGEPVEVSSRLVVGADGAFSKVRESL
;
A
#
# COMPACT_ATOMS: atom_id res chain seq x y z
N MET A 1 -23.62 -2.67 24.29
CA MET A 1 -22.26 -2.14 24.50
C MET A 1 -22.04 -1.00 23.52
N ALA A 2 -21.49 0.14 23.94
CA ALA A 2 -21.17 1.25 23.03
C ALA A 2 -20.07 0.78 22.08
N ARG A 3 -20.29 0.96 20.78
CA ARG A 3 -19.27 0.68 19.75
C ARG A 3 -18.13 1.69 19.92
N ALA A 4 -16.90 1.22 19.86
CA ALA A 4 -15.75 2.13 19.78
C ALA A 4 -15.89 2.97 18.51
N SER A 5 -15.87 4.30 18.66
CA SER A 5 -15.95 5.23 17.53
C SER A 5 -14.67 6.04 17.47
N ILE A 6 -14.08 6.11 16.29
CA ILE A 6 -12.86 6.88 16.01
C ILE A 6 -13.15 7.88 14.91
N GLU A 7 -12.55 9.06 15.02
CA GLU A 7 -12.64 10.11 14.01
C GLU A 7 -11.27 10.37 13.37
N THR A 8 -11.25 10.42 12.04
CA THR A 8 -10.04 10.70 11.23
C THR A 8 -10.42 11.51 9.98
N ASP A 9 -9.45 12.06 9.28
CA ASP A 9 -9.72 12.75 8.02
C ASP A 9 -9.91 11.75 6.88
N VAL A 10 -9.08 10.70 6.85
CA VAL A 10 -9.11 9.66 5.79
C VAL A 10 -9.10 8.27 6.41
N ALA A 11 -10.06 7.42 6.03
CA ALA A 11 -10.05 6.00 6.34
C ALA A 11 -9.65 5.20 5.09
N ILE A 12 -8.63 4.36 5.21
CA ILE A 12 -8.07 3.57 4.10
C ILE A 12 -8.31 2.09 4.38
N VAL A 13 -8.90 1.37 3.44
CA VAL A 13 -9.14 -0.07 3.55
C VAL A 13 -8.10 -0.81 2.73
N GLY A 14 -7.22 -1.56 3.39
CA GLY A 14 -6.10 -2.32 2.82
C GLY A 14 -4.76 -1.62 2.98
N ALA A 15 -3.80 -2.31 3.63
CA ALA A 15 -2.41 -1.88 3.80
C ALA A 15 -1.46 -2.50 2.76
N GLY A 16 -1.96 -2.86 1.58
CA GLY A 16 -1.14 -3.22 0.44
C GLY A 16 -0.28 -2.05 -0.05
N GLY A 17 0.55 -2.26 -1.06
CA GLY A 17 1.47 -1.22 -1.56
C GLY A 17 0.80 0.13 -1.81
N GLY A 18 -0.41 0.14 -2.41
CA GLY A 18 -1.14 1.39 -2.67
C GLY A 18 -1.64 2.09 -1.41
N GLY A 19 -2.31 1.34 -0.50
CA GLY A 19 -2.87 1.90 0.72
C GLY A 19 -1.80 2.36 1.70
N ALA A 20 -0.74 1.58 1.89
CA ALA A 20 0.38 1.94 2.76
C ALA A 20 1.15 3.17 2.26
N VAL A 21 1.41 3.25 0.94
CA VAL A 21 2.02 4.43 0.32
C VAL A 21 1.15 5.67 0.51
N LEU A 22 -0.16 5.57 0.23
CA LEU A 22 -1.08 6.70 0.42
C LEU A 22 -1.08 7.17 1.87
N ALA A 23 -1.20 6.23 2.82
CA ALA A 23 -1.20 6.56 4.25
C ALA A 23 0.08 7.28 4.68
N LEU A 24 1.25 6.81 4.21
CA LEU A 24 2.54 7.45 4.50
C LEU A 24 2.62 8.86 3.89
N MET A 25 2.14 9.04 2.65
CA MET A 25 2.09 10.37 2.02
C MET A 25 1.19 11.34 2.81
N LEU A 26 0.03 10.88 3.26
CA LEU A 26 -0.89 11.67 4.09
C LEU A 26 -0.24 12.04 5.42
N ALA A 27 0.40 11.09 6.09
CA ALA A 27 1.10 11.31 7.36
C ALA A 27 2.21 12.36 7.21
N GLN A 28 3.00 12.31 6.13
CA GLN A 28 4.03 13.32 5.82
C GLN A 28 3.47 14.72 5.59
N GLN A 29 2.18 14.83 5.22
CA GLN A 29 1.47 16.12 5.07
C GLN A 29 0.66 16.51 6.31
N GLY A 30 0.78 15.78 7.41
CA GLY A 30 0.03 16.04 8.65
C GLY A 30 -1.47 15.73 8.56
N VAL A 31 -1.91 14.97 7.56
CA VAL A 31 -3.30 14.53 7.43
C VAL A 31 -3.52 13.26 8.25
N ARG A 32 -4.49 13.31 9.17
CA ARG A 32 -4.82 12.16 10.01
C ARG A 32 -5.46 11.07 9.17
N SER A 33 -4.92 9.86 9.26
CA SER A 33 -5.49 8.70 8.59
C SER A 33 -5.45 7.45 9.46
N VAL A 34 -6.41 6.56 9.20
CA VAL A 34 -6.43 5.21 9.75
C VAL A 34 -6.43 4.23 8.57
N VAL A 35 -5.61 3.19 8.67
CA VAL A 35 -5.51 2.11 7.68
C VAL A 35 -5.97 0.82 8.30
N LEU A 36 -6.94 0.17 7.68
CA LEU A 36 -7.45 -1.13 8.09
C LEU A 36 -6.80 -2.22 7.24
N GLU A 37 -6.18 -3.20 7.89
CA GLU A 37 -5.62 -4.39 7.25
C GLU A 37 -6.21 -5.64 7.91
N ARG A 38 -6.79 -6.52 7.09
CA ARG A 38 -7.42 -7.75 7.58
C ARG A 38 -6.42 -8.80 8.08
N ALA A 39 -5.18 -8.78 7.56
CA ALA A 39 -4.13 -9.65 8.06
C ALA A 39 -3.74 -9.28 9.48
N SER A 40 -3.23 -10.25 10.24
CA SER A 40 -2.78 -10.08 11.62
C SER A 40 -1.42 -9.40 11.75
N GLY A 41 -0.76 -9.07 10.64
CA GLY A 41 0.56 -8.43 10.64
C GLY A 41 1.06 -8.13 9.23
N PRO A 42 2.30 -7.64 9.13
CA PRO A 42 2.95 -7.35 7.86
C PRO A 42 2.97 -8.58 6.95
N PRO A 43 2.98 -8.39 5.61
CA PRO A 43 2.97 -9.49 4.67
C PRO A 43 4.19 -10.38 4.87
N GLN A 44 3.93 -11.69 4.87
CA GLN A 44 4.95 -12.73 4.87
C GLN A 44 4.77 -13.58 3.62
N GLY A 45 5.85 -13.88 2.93
CA GLY A 45 5.77 -14.72 1.76
C GLY A 45 6.84 -14.39 0.71
N LEU A 46 6.84 -15.19 -0.36
CA LEU A 46 7.89 -15.17 -1.38
C LEU A 46 7.51 -14.32 -2.61
N ARG A 47 6.75 -13.26 -2.45
CA ARG A 47 6.46 -12.35 -3.57
C ARG A 47 7.63 -11.40 -3.76
N GLY A 48 8.45 -11.64 -4.78
CA GLY A 48 9.45 -10.69 -5.24
C GLY A 48 8.77 -9.40 -5.74
N GLU A 49 9.40 -8.28 -5.53
CA GLU A 49 8.92 -6.97 -5.93
C GLU A 49 9.80 -6.43 -7.05
N ILE A 50 9.16 -5.94 -8.10
CA ILE A 50 9.82 -5.24 -9.19
C ILE A 50 9.34 -3.80 -9.18
N LEU A 51 10.19 -2.90 -8.71
CA LEU A 51 9.92 -1.48 -8.74
C LEU A 51 10.23 -0.93 -10.13
N GLN A 52 9.18 -0.66 -10.88
CA GLN A 52 9.25 0.04 -12.13
C GLN A 52 9.72 1.50 -11.91
N PRO A 53 10.17 2.24 -12.92
CA PRO A 53 10.63 3.62 -12.78
C PRO A 53 9.69 4.51 -11.98
N ASN A 54 8.37 4.43 -12.22
CA ASN A 54 7.39 5.20 -11.45
C ASN A 54 7.30 4.78 -9.97
N GLY A 55 7.40 3.49 -9.67
CA GLY A 55 7.45 3.00 -8.29
C GLY A 55 8.70 3.50 -7.56
N GLN A 56 9.85 3.51 -8.24
CA GLN A 56 11.09 4.08 -7.69
C GLN A 56 10.92 5.57 -7.36
N ARG A 57 10.32 6.37 -8.27
CA ARG A 57 10.04 7.79 -8.03
C ARG A 57 9.15 8.03 -6.82
N VAL A 58 8.17 7.16 -6.59
CA VAL A 58 7.31 7.24 -5.40
C VAL A 58 8.11 6.98 -4.14
N LEU A 59 8.89 5.88 -4.09
CA LEU A 59 9.72 5.56 -2.93
C LEU A 59 10.80 6.61 -2.68
N ASP A 60 11.38 7.17 -3.72
CA ASP A 60 12.36 8.24 -3.62
C ASP A 60 11.75 9.51 -2.98
N ARG A 61 10.57 9.93 -3.45
CA ARG A 61 9.83 11.05 -2.84
C ARG A 61 9.47 10.82 -1.37
N LEU A 62 9.26 9.57 -0.99
CA LEU A 62 9.01 9.17 0.40
C LEU A 62 10.31 9.06 1.22
N GLY A 63 11.47 9.24 0.59
CA GLY A 63 12.78 9.10 1.23
C GLY A 63 13.11 7.67 1.63
N LEU A 64 12.59 6.68 0.89
CA LEU A 64 12.75 5.25 1.19
C LEU A 64 13.63 4.50 0.20
N LEU A 65 13.77 4.98 -1.05
CA LEU A 65 14.46 4.23 -2.09
C LEU A 65 15.91 3.91 -1.72
N ASP A 66 16.64 4.91 -1.25
CA ASP A 66 18.05 4.78 -0.86
C ASP A 66 18.22 4.09 0.50
N LYS A 67 17.15 3.89 1.25
CA LYS A 67 17.17 3.18 2.54
C LYS A 67 16.95 1.68 2.40
N LEU A 68 16.60 1.20 1.19
CA LEU A 68 16.49 -0.23 0.97
C LEU A 68 17.87 -0.90 1.11
N PRO A 69 17.94 -2.05 1.80
CA PRO A 69 19.23 -2.72 2.05
C PRO A 69 19.91 -3.12 0.74
N ALA A 70 21.17 -2.72 0.54
CA ALA A 70 21.89 -2.95 -0.71
C ALA A 70 21.98 -4.44 -1.11
N HIS A 71 22.06 -5.35 -0.11
CA HIS A 71 22.08 -6.79 -0.35
C HIS A 71 20.72 -7.34 -0.87
N ALA A 72 19.63 -6.63 -0.59
CA ALA A 72 18.28 -7.03 -0.98
C ALA A 72 17.80 -6.40 -2.30
N VAL A 73 18.66 -5.63 -2.97
CA VAL A 73 18.28 -4.84 -4.15
C VAL A 73 19.17 -5.19 -5.33
N ARG A 74 18.61 -5.32 -6.52
CA ARG A 74 19.33 -5.50 -7.79
C ARG A 74 18.74 -4.61 -8.87
N SER A 75 19.63 -3.95 -9.64
CA SER A 75 19.22 -3.18 -10.83
C SER A 75 19.10 -4.10 -12.03
N VAL A 76 18.05 -3.90 -12.81
CA VAL A 76 17.77 -4.62 -14.06
C VAL A 76 17.49 -3.59 -15.15
N HIS A 77 18.30 -3.61 -16.21
CA HIS A 77 18.15 -2.66 -17.34
C HIS A 77 17.27 -3.21 -18.45
N ARG A 78 17.16 -4.54 -18.58
CA ARG A 78 16.39 -5.20 -19.65
C ARG A 78 15.55 -6.34 -19.14
N PHE A 79 14.33 -6.43 -19.68
CA PHE A 79 13.48 -7.62 -19.57
C PHE A 79 13.26 -8.20 -20.96
N ASN A 80 13.58 -9.48 -21.13
CA ASN A 80 13.29 -10.22 -22.33
C ASN A 80 12.07 -11.10 -22.11
N PHE A 81 11.09 -10.98 -23.00
CA PHE A 81 9.93 -11.86 -23.03
C PHE A 81 10.19 -12.93 -24.09
N CYS A 82 10.16 -14.20 -23.69
CA CYS A 82 10.44 -15.33 -24.55
C CYS A 82 9.29 -16.33 -24.54
N ARG A 83 9.12 -17.06 -25.63
CA ARG A 83 8.30 -18.28 -25.65
C ARG A 83 8.97 -19.39 -24.84
N SER A 84 8.19 -20.43 -24.47
CA SER A 84 8.72 -21.59 -23.76
C SER A 84 9.90 -22.27 -24.46
N GLY A 85 9.99 -22.18 -25.78
CA GLY A 85 11.11 -22.67 -26.59
C GLY A 85 12.34 -21.75 -26.64
N GLY A 86 12.38 -20.65 -25.88
CA GLY A 86 13.50 -19.72 -25.79
C GLY A 86 13.51 -18.64 -26.88
N GLU A 87 12.60 -18.65 -27.85
CA GLU A 87 12.45 -17.58 -28.83
C GLU A 87 12.08 -16.26 -28.17
N ARG A 88 12.89 -15.22 -28.36
CA ARG A 88 12.63 -13.89 -27.80
C ARG A 88 11.55 -13.17 -28.61
N LEU A 89 10.46 -12.81 -27.93
CA LEU A 89 9.32 -12.09 -28.52
C LEU A 89 9.55 -10.58 -28.51
N CYS A 90 10.00 -10.04 -27.37
CA CYS A 90 10.32 -8.61 -27.25
C CYS A 90 11.30 -8.36 -26.12
N THR A 91 11.89 -7.17 -26.13
CA THR A 91 12.75 -6.65 -25.07
C THR A 91 12.20 -5.30 -24.61
N VAL A 92 12.07 -5.11 -23.31
CA VAL A 92 11.89 -3.80 -22.70
C VAL A 92 13.27 -3.36 -22.20
N ASP A 93 13.80 -2.28 -22.76
CA ASP A 93 15.07 -1.68 -22.36
C ASP A 93 14.80 -0.38 -21.61
N TYR A 94 15.15 -0.34 -20.32
CA TYR A 94 14.97 0.84 -19.50
C TYR A 94 16.07 1.88 -19.71
N SER A 95 17.19 1.52 -20.36
CA SER A 95 18.30 2.44 -20.62
C SER A 95 17.89 3.63 -21.49
N ASP A 96 16.80 3.50 -22.25
CA ASP A 96 16.23 4.57 -23.08
C ASP A 96 15.49 5.64 -22.25
N LEU A 97 15.25 5.39 -20.97
CA LEU A 97 14.60 6.34 -20.08
C LEU A 97 15.63 7.29 -19.46
N PRO A 98 15.19 8.52 -19.06
CA PRO A 98 16.07 9.46 -18.36
C PRO A 98 16.53 8.92 -16.99
N ALA A 99 17.81 9.15 -16.66
CA ALA A 99 18.32 8.92 -15.31
C ALA A 99 17.58 9.81 -14.28
N PRO A 100 17.50 9.40 -13.01
CA PRO A 100 18.10 8.21 -12.39
C PRO A 100 17.25 6.95 -12.51
N TYR A 101 16.04 7.01 -13.10
CA TYR A 101 15.07 5.91 -13.12
C TYR A 101 15.12 5.12 -14.44
N ASN A 102 16.31 5.00 -15.03
CA ASN A 102 16.54 4.27 -16.29
C ASN A 102 16.82 2.78 -16.08
N ARG A 103 16.21 2.19 -15.06
CA ARG A 103 16.29 0.77 -14.71
C ARG A 103 15.05 0.34 -13.94
N ALA A 104 14.77 -0.93 -13.91
CA ALA A 104 13.92 -1.51 -12.86
C ALA A 104 14.78 -1.88 -11.65
N VAL A 105 14.18 -1.89 -10.48
CA VAL A 105 14.80 -2.35 -9.24
C VAL A 105 14.04 -3.57 -8.76
N VAL A 106 14.73 -4.70 -8.69
CA VAL A 106 14.19 -5.95 -8.12
C VAL A 106 14.63 -6.03 -6.67
N THR A 107 13.68 -6.30 -5.78
CA THR A 107 13.96 -6.47 -4.35
C THR A 107 13.67 -7.90 -3.90
N LEU A 108 14.29 -8.31 -2.81
CA LEU A 108 13.85 -9.50 -2.08
C LEU A 108 12.40 -9.31 -1.62
N PRO A 109 11.66 -10.42 -1.39
CA PRO A 109 10.26 -10.36 -1.02
C PRO A 109 9.98 -9.42 0.16
N ASN A 110 8.94 -8.61 0.01
CA ASN A 110 8.40 -7.70 1.02
C ASN A 110 9.34 -6.60 1.52
N VAL A 111 10.58 -6.48 1.04
CA VAL A 111 11.56 -5.50 1.54
C VAL A 111 11.06 -4.07 1.37
N ALA A 112 10.58 -3.71 0.18
CA ALA A 112 10.06 -2.37 -0.07
C ALA A 112 8.77 -2.13 0.71
N HIS A 113 7.89 -3.12 0.79
CA HIS A 113 6.62 -3.01 1.54
C HIS A 113 6.88 -2.84 3.04
N HIS A 114 7.76 -3.63 3.64
CA HIS A 114 8.13 -3.46 5.06
C HIS A 114 8.72 -2.08 5.33
N ALA A 115 9.60 -1.59 4.45
CA ALA A 115 10.16 -0.25 4.59
C ALA A 115 9.07 0.85 4.61
N ILE A 116 8.01 0.69 3.80
CA ILE A 116 6.85 1.60 3.79
C ILE A 116 6.07 1.49 5.11
N LEU A 117 5.76 0.27 5.56
CA LEU A 117 4.99 0.04 6.79
C LEU A 117 5.74 0.56 8.03
N ASP A 118 7.05 0.32 8.11
CA ASP A 118 7.90 0.82 9.19
C ASP A 118 7.96 2.35 9.22
N ALA A 119 8.02 2.97 8.04
CA ALA A 119 8.00 4.43 7.93
C ALA A 119 6.62 4.98 8.32
N LEU A 120 5.54 4.31 7.91
CA LEU A 120 4.17 4.68 8.27
C LEU A 120 3.98 4.63 9.79
N GLU A 121 4.38 3.54 10.45
CA GLU A 121 4.24 3.41 11.91
C GLU A 121 5.01 4.51 12.67
N LYS A 122 6.18 4.92 12.17
CA LYS A 122 6.95 6.03 12.74
C LYS A 122 6.28 7.40 12.56
N GLN A 123 5.60 7.62 11.42
CA GLN A 123 5.00 8.90 11.07
C GLN A 123 3.56 9.04 11.59
N ASN A 124 2.85 7.91 11.74
CA ASN A 124 1.46 7.83 12.19
C ASN A 124 1.30 6.67 13.19
N PRO A 125 1.89 6.76 14.39
CA PRO A 125 1.86 5.68 15.37
C PRO A 125 0.43 5.27 15.71
N GLY A 126 0.15 3.96 15.61
CA GLY A 126 -1.18 3.40 15.88
C GLY A 126 -2.23 3.69 14.82
N GLY A 127 -1.88 4.33 13.70
CA GLY A 127 -2.79 4.57 12.58
C GLY A 127 -2.95 3.37 11.65
N LEU A 128 -2.09 2.37 11.74
CA LEU A 128 -2.19 1.11 11.01
C LEU A 128 -2.80 0.03 11.92
N TRP A 129 -3.95 -0.49 11.51
CA TRP A 129 -4.68 -1.50 12.25
C TRP A 129 -4.62 -2.84 11.55
N TYR A 130 -3.98 -3.79 12.16
CA TYR A 130 -4.07 -5.21 11.80
C TYR A 130 -5.29 -5.87 12.44
N ASP A 131 -5.65 -7.07 11.98
CA ASP A 131 -6.88 -7.79 12.36
C ASP A 131 -8.12 -6.90 12.25
N ALA A 132 -8.13 -6.01 11.27
CA ALA A 132 -9.17 -5.03 11.04
C ALA A 132 -9.85 -5.29 9.68
N THR A 133 -11.06 -5.83 9.71
CA THR A 133 -11.81 -6.20 8.50
C THR A 133 -12.92 -5.20 8.26
N PHE A 134 -12.91 -4.57 7.09
CA PHE A 134 -13.99 -3.72 6.60
C PHE A 134 -15.29 -4.52 6.48
N THR A 135 -16.41 -3.98 6.98
CA THR A 135 -17.73 -4.63 6.94
C THR A 135 -18.78 -3.81 6.20
N GLY A 136 -18.58 -2.51 6.00
CA GLY A 136 -19.53 -1.68 5.25
C GLY A 136 -19.19 -0.19 5.30
N LEU A 137 -19.78 0.58 4.39
CA LEU A 137 -19.76 2.04 4.40
C LEU A 137 -20.83 2.59 5.33
N ARG A 138 -20.56 3.77 5.90
CA ARG A 138 -21.55 4.57 6.64
C ARG A 138 -21.97 5.74 5.78
N PHE A 139 -23.29 5.96 5.73
CA PHE A 139 -23.87 7.01 4.92
C PHE A 139 -24.65 8.01 5.77
N ASP A 140 -24.63 9.27 5.36
CA ASP A 140 -25.55 10.31 5.74
C ASP A 140 -26.24 10.80 4.46
N GLY A 141 -27.50 10.40 4.28
CA GLY A 141 -28.17 10.50 2.97
C GLY A 141 -27.41 9.72 1.88
N SER A 142 -26.97 10.39 0.83
CA SER A 142 -26.16 9.81 -0.25
C SER A 142 -24.64 9.94 -0.03
N ARG A 143 -24.22 10.59 1.05
CA ARG A 143 -22.81 10.88 1.30
C ARG A 143 -22.20 9.81 2.20
N VAL A 144 -21.02 9.28 1.81
CA VAL A 144 -20.20 8.45 2.68
C VAL A 144 -19.58 9.33 3.77
N VAL A 145 -19.81 8.96 5.04
CA VAL A 145 -19.30 9.66 6.23
C VAL A 145 -18.36 8.82 7.09
N GLY A 146 -17.99 7.65 6.60
CA GLY A 146 -17.10 6.74 7.29
C GLY A 146 -17.33 5.29 6.92
N LEU A 147 -16.85 4.40 7.76
CA LEU A 147 -16.97 2.95 7.56
C LEU A 147 -17.25 2.21 8.88
N GLN A 148 -17.68 0.97 8.73
CA GLN A 148 -17.77 -0.03 9.79
C GLN A 148 -16.73 -1.11 9.54
N ALA A 149 -16.18 -1.65 10.62
CA ALA A 149 -15.21 -2.72 10.59
C ALA A 149 -15.33 -3.61 11.83
N THR A 150 -14.69 -4.75 11.81
CA THR A 150 -14.34 -5.50 13.03
C THR A 150 -12.86 -5.40 13.26
N ARG A 151 -12.43 -5.18 14.49
CA ARG A 151 -11.01 -5.20 14.88
C ARG A 151 -10.84 -6.14 16.06
N HIS A 152 -9.95 -7.14 15.93
CA HIS A 152 -9.79 -8.22 16.91
C HIS A 152 -11.13 -8.89 17.29
N GLY A 153 -12.04 -9.02 16.31
CA GLY A 153 -13.37 -9.59 16.51
C GLY A 153 -14.44 -8.64 17.04
N GLU A 154 -14.07 -7.45 17.51
CA GLU A 154 -15.00 -6.46 18.06
C GLU A 154 -15.43 -5.44 17.00
N PRO A 155 -16.71 -5.03 16.97
CA PRO A 155 -17.19 -4.04 16.02
C PRO A 155 -16.63 -2.64 16.34
N VAL A 156 -16.17 -1.94 15.32
CA VAL A 156 -15.65 -0.57 15.41
C VAL A 156 -16.25 0.28 14.29
N GLU A 157 -16.49 1.56 14.60
CA GLU A 157 -16.91 2.56 13.63
C GLU A 157 -15.80 3.61 13.44
N VAL A 158 -15.55 3.95 12.18
CA VAL A 158 -14.61 5.02 11.82
C VAL A 158 -15.40 6.11 11.10
N SER A 159 -15.46 7.29 11.69
CA SER A 159 -15.98 8.49 11.04
C SER A 159 -14.86 9.16 10.26
N SER A 160 -15.09 9.50 9.00
CA SER A 160 -14.07 10.13 8.16
C SER A 160 -14.70 11.00 7.06
N ARG A 161 -13.92 11.98 6.61
CA ARG A 161 -14.32 12.83 5.48
C ARG A 161 -14.18 12.10 4.14
N LEU A 162 -13.27 11.13 4.07
CA LEU A 162 -13.00 10.33 2.89
C LEU A 162 -12.74 8.87 3.28
N VAL A 163 -13.32 7.94 2.52
CA VAL A 163 -12.99 6.51 2.58
C VAL A 163 -12.30 6.12 1.28
N VAL A 164 -11.16 5.45 1.38
CA VAL A 164 -10.38 4.97 0.23
C VAL A 164 -10.32 3.45 0.24
N GLY A 165 -10.83 2.82 -0.82
CA GLY A 165 -10.68 1.39 -1.05
C GLY A 165 -9.33 1.09 -1.72
N ALA A 166 -8.42 0.48 -0.97
CA ALA A 166 -7.13 -0.05 -1.44
C ALA A 166 -7.01 -1.56 -1.18
N ASP A 167 -8.14 -2.25 -1.12
CA ASP A 167 -8.35 -3.64 -0.68
C ASP A 167 -8.21 -4.66 -1.83
N GLY A 168 -7.64 -4.23 -2.97
CA GLY A 168 -7.19 -5.11 -4.03
C GLY A 168 -8.24 -5.49 -5.07
N ALA A 169 -7.96 -6.55 -5.82
CA ALA A 169 -8.76 -6.97 -6.97
C ALA A 169 -10.21 -7.33 -6.60
N PHE A 170 -10.43 -7.87 -5.41
CA PHE A 170 -11.74 -8.27 -4.87
C PHE A 170 -12.24 -7.25 -3.83
N SER A 171 -12.15 -5.97 -4.18
CA SER A 171 -12.46 -4.85 -3.31
C SER A 171 -13.90 -4.90 -2.79
N LYS A 172 -14.05 -5.01 -1.48
CA LYS A 172 -15.34 -4.93 -0.80
C LYS A 172 -15.85 -3.50 -0.69
N VAL A 173 -14.94 -2.53 -0.66
CA VAL A 173 -15.32 -1.11 -0.70
C VAL A 173 -16.02 -0.80 -2.02
N ARG A 174 -15.47 -1.26 -3.16
CA ARG A 174 -16.10 -1.08 -4.47
C ARG A 174 -17.44 -1.78 -4.58
N GLU A 175 -17.61 -2.96 -3.99
CA GLU A 175 -18.88 -3.69 -3.98
C GLU A 175 -19.96 -2.99 -3.12
N SER A 176 -19.56 -2.06 -2.24
CA SER A 176 -20.45 -1.35 -1.31
C SER A 176 -20.95 -0.02 -1.86
N LEU A 177 -20.51 0.38 -3.06
CA LEU A 177 -20.94 1.58 -3.79
C LEU A 177 -22.04 1.24 -4.80
#